data_61e5e393715791d718899efab111ff03
#
_entry.id   61e5e393715791d718899efab111ff03
#
_cell.length_a   1.000
_cell.length_b   1.000
_cell.length_c   1.000
_cell.angle_alpha   90.00
_cell.angle_beta   90.00
_cell.angle_gamma   90.00
#
_symmetry.space_group_name_H-M   'P 1'
#
loop_
_entity.id
_entity.type
_entity.pdbx_description
1 polymer ?
#
loop_
_entity_poly.entity_id
_entity_poly.type
_entity_poly.pdbx_seq_one_letter_code
_entity_poly.pdbx_strand_id
1 'polypeptide(L)'
;LHVRSRRQRQMCIRDRIEEVLKLLERVGLPPGSLYKFPHEFSGGQRQRIGVARAIALNPKLIIADEPVSALDVSVQAQVLNFMQEIQQDMDLTMLFIAHDLGVVRHMCQHIGIMYHGRLVEEGTAEEIFNNPQHIYTKRLIAAIPDTNVEKVESNLKLRQQIKEEYDQHFAEYLDDEGRAFPLQAISDTHKVALPVKG
;
A
#
# COMPACT_ATOMS: atom_id res chain seq x y z
N LEU A 1 10.46 -23.28 -37.15
CA LEU A 1 9.11 -23.32 -36.54
C LEU A 1 8.85 -24.74 -36.03
N HIS A 2 9.11 -25.00 -34.72
CA HIS A 2 8.76 -26.28 -34.10
C HIS A 2 7.23 -26.38 -33.99
N VAL A 3 6.61 -27.15 -34.86
CA VAL A 3 5.19 -27.51 -34.77
C VAL A 3 5.04 -28.51 -33.62
N ARG A 4 4.62 -28.05 -32.46
CA ARG A 4 4.31 -28.94 -31.33
C ARG A 4 3.20 -29.89 -31.70
N SER A 5 3.37 -31.20 -31.49
CA SER A 5 2.38 -32.22 -31.75
C SER A 5 1.07 -31.97 -30.98
N ARG A 6 -0.08 -32.52 -31.42
CA ARG A 6 -1.36 -32.42 -30.70
C ARG A 6 -1.26 -32.89 -29.25
N ARG A 7 -0.50 -33.97 -28.98
CA ARG A 7 -0.24 -34.48 -27.61
C ARG A 7 0.50 -33.48 -26.76
N GLN A 8 1.57 -32.83 -27.26
CA GLN A 8 2.32 -31.81 -26.52
C GLN A 8 1.47 -30.58 -26.23
N ARG A 9 0.59 -30.16 -27.14
CA ARG A 9 -0.35 -29.04 -26.92
C ARG A 9 -1.38 -29.37 -25.83
N GLN A 10 -1.93 -30.59 -25.82
CA GLN A 10 -2.90 -31.02 -24.81
C GLN A 10 -2.24 -31.16 -23.42
N MET A 11 -1.03 -31.71 -23.34
CA MET A 11 -0.27 -31.79 -22.11
C MET A 11 0.03 -30.37 -21.52
N CYS A 12 0.48 -29.43 -22.36
CA CYS A 12 0.70 -28.03 -21.94
C CYS A 12 -0.58 -27.31 -21.52
N ILE A 13 -1.76 -27.69 -22.03
CA ILE A 13 -3.06 -27.14 -21.61
C ILE A 13 -3.46 -27.70 -20.25
N ARG A 14 -3.31 -29.00 -20.03
CA ARG A 14 -3.62 -29.66 -18.76
C ARG A 14 -2.73 -29.08 -17.63
N ASP A 15 -1.42 -29.02 -17.84
CA ASP A 15 -0.48 -28.48 -16.87
C ASP A 15 -0.83 -27.03 -16.51
N ARG A 16 -1.22 -26.21 -17.51
CA ARG A 16 -1.66 -24.83 -17.26
C ARG A 16 -2.95 -24.74 -16.44
N ILE A 17 -3.90 -25.63 -16.69
CA ILE A 17 -5.15 -25.68 -15.91
C ILE A 17 -4.85 -26.08 -14.47
N GLU A 18 -4.00 -27.06 -14.25
CA GLU A 18 -3.57 -27.48 -12.91
C GLU A 18 -2.89 -26.33 -12.15
N GLU A 19 -1.98 -25.58 -12.79
CA GLU A 19 -1.34 -24.43 -12.18
C GLU A 19 -2.33 -23.29 -11.86
N VAL A 20 -3.30 -23.03 -12.75
CA VAL A 20 -4.36 -22.04 -12.48
C VAL A 20 -5.24 -22.48 -11.32
N LEU A 21 -5.58 -23.76 -11.22
CA LEU A 21 -6.38 -24.28 -10.09
C LEU A 21 -5.64 -24.13 -8.76
N LYS A 22 -4.32 -24.40 -8.72
CA LYS A 22 -3.48 -24.15 -7.53
C LYS A 22 -3.46 -22.66 -7.15
N LEU A 23 -3.36 -21.77 -8.14
CA LEU A 23 -3.41 -20.33 -7.90
C LEU A 23 -4.78 -19.89 -7.37
N LEU A 24 -5.88 -20.42 -7.92
CA LEU A 24 -7.23 -20.13 -7.43
C LEU A 24 -7.42 -20.59 -5.98
N GLU A 25 -6.95 -21.80 -5.66
CA GLU A 25 -6.97 -22.33 -4.29
C GLU A 25 -6.17 -21.42 -3.34
N ARG A 26 -4.94 -21.04 -3.73
CA ARG A 26 -4.07 -20.17 -2.94
C ARG A 26 -4.71 -18.81 -2.64
N VAL A 27 -5.49 -18.27 -3.57
CA VAL A 27 -6.21 -16.99 -3.38
C VAL A 27 -7.62 -17.18 -2.80
N GLY A 28 -7.97 -18.39 -2.34
CA GLY A 28 -9.25 -18.69 -1.70
C GLY A 28 -10.45 -18.59 -2.64
N LEU A 29 -10.26 -18.89 -3.93
CA LEU A 29 -11.32 -18.94 -4.91
C LEU A 29 -11.65 -20.40 -5.29
N PRO A 30 -12.94 -20.76 -5.46
CA PRO A 30 -13.32 -22.12 -5.81
C PRO A 30 -12.88 -22.47 -7.25
N PRO A 31 -12.61 -23.76 -7.54
CA PRO A 31 -12.18 -24.22 -8.87
C PRO A 31 -13.11 -23.80 -10.02
N GLY A 32 -14.42 -23.70 -9.76
CA GLY A 32 -15.42 -23.23 -10.73
C GLY A 32 -15.19 -21.80 -11.22
N SER A 33 -14.35 -21.03 -10.52
CA SER A 33 -13.93 -19.68 -10.94
C SER A 33 -13.16 -19.68 -12.25
N LEU A 34 -12.56 -20.81 -12.63
CA LEU A 34 -11.86 -20.97 -13.90
C LEU A 34 -12.73 -20.65 -15.14
N TYR A 35 -14.04 -20.87 -15.02
CA TYR A 35 -14.99 -20.73 -16.14
C TYR A 35 -15.84 -19.46 -16.06
N LYS A 36 -15.60 -18.59 -15.06
CA LYS A 36 -16.35 -17.36 -14.87
C LYS A 36 -15.75 -16.20 -15.65
N PHE A 37 -16.62 -15.30 -16.06
CA PHE A 37 -16.24 -14.02 -16.66
C PHE A 37 -15.99 -12.95 -15.59
N PRO A 38 -15.19 -11.90 -15.89
CA PRO A 38 -14.85 -10.86 -14.91
C PRO A 38 -16.04 -10.18 -14.22
N HIS A 39 -17.17 -10.02 -14.92
CA HIS A 39 -18.38 -9.41 -14.39
C HIS A 39 -19.15 -10.30 -13.39
N GLU A 40 -18.84 -11.60 -13.34
CA GLU A 40 -19.45 -12.56 -12.42
C GLU A 40 -18.74 -12.62 -11.04
N PHE A 41 -17.67 -11.82 -10.87
CA PHE A 41 -16.91 -11.74 -9.62
C PHE A 41 -17.24 -10.46 -8.85
N SER A 42 -17.29 -10.58 -7.52
CA SER A 42 -17.32 -9.40 -6.63
C SER A 42 -16.02 -8.60 -6.72
N GLY A 43 -16.03 -7.35 -6.23
CA GLY A 43 -14.84 -6.50 -6.19
C GLY A 43 -13.65 -7.17 -5.49
N GLY A 44 -13.87 -7.73 -4.30
CA GLY A 44 -12.83 -8.46 -3.56
C GLY A 44 -12.33 -9.72 -4.28
N GLN A 45 -13.22 -10.45 -4.97
CA GLN A 45 -12.81 -11.61 -5.77
C GLN A 45 -11.97 -11.19 -6.99
N ARG A 46 -12.32 -10.08 -7.66
CA ARG A 46 -11.49 -9.53 -8.74
C ARG A 46 -10.10 -9.15 -8.24
N GLN A 47 -10.03 -8.56 -7.04
CA GLN A 47 -8.74 -8.22 -6.44
C GLN A 47 -7.90 -9.46 -6.13
N ARG A 48 -8.51 -10.52 -5.59
CA ARG A 48 -7.83 -11.81 -5.36
C ARG A 48 -7.29 -12.42 -6.67
N ILE A 49 -8.02 -12.30 -7.78
CA ILE A 49 -7.53 -12.70 -9.10
C ILE A 49 -6.35 -11.82 -9.53
N GLY A 50 -6.37 -10.52 -9.25
CA GLY A 50 -5.24 -9.62 -9.47
C GLY A 50 -3.98 -10.09 -8.74
N VAL A 51 -4.12 -10.47 -7.46
CA VAL A 51 -3.04 -11.04 -6.66
C VAL A 51 -2.56 -12.38 -7.24
N ALA A 52 -3.49 -13.30 -7.61
CA ALA A 52 -3.14 -14.57 -8.25
C ALA A 52 -2.28 -14.37 -9.51
N ARG A 53 -2.62 -13.38 -10.33
CA ARG A 53 -1.82 -13.01 -11.51
C ARG A 53 -0.43 -12.50 -11.13
N ALA A 54 -0.32 -11.69 -10.09
CA ALA A 54 0.95 -11.13 -9.64
C ALA A 54 1.89 -12.24 -9.11
N ILE A 55 1.37 -13.23 -8.39
CA ILE A 55 2.18 -14.30 -7.79
C ILE A 55 2.44 -15.49 -8.75
N ALA A 56 1.80 -15.53 -9.92
CA ALA A 56 1.85 -16.68 -10.84
C ALA A 56 3.27 -17.10 -11.28
N LEU A 57 4.22 -16.17 -11.28
CA LEU A 57 5.62 -16.40 -11.65
C LEU A 57 6.56 -16.50 -10.44
N ASN A 58 6.02 -16.67 -9.24
CA ASN A 58 6.78 -16.71 -7.99
C ASN A 58 7.77 -15.52 -7.86
N PRO A 59 7.30 -14.27 -7.92
CA PRO A 59 8.16 -13.10 -7.81
C PRO A 59 8.75 -12.99 -6.41
N LYS A 60 9.84 -12.21 -6.27
CA LYS A 60 10.39 -11.81 -4.97
C LYS A 60 9.85 -10.46 -4.49
N LEU A 61 9.37 -9.64 -5.43
CA LEU A 61 8.83 -8.31 -5.17
C LEU A 61 7.48 -8.15 -5.89
N ILE A 62 6.51 -7.63 -5.15
CA ILE A 62 5.21 -7.19 -5.70
C ILE A 62 5.05 -5.70 -5.47
N ILE A 63 4.59 -4.99 -6.50
CA ILE A 63 4.15 -3.60 -6.39
C ILE A 63 2.62 -3.60 -6.34
N ALA A 64 2.08 -3.18 -5.20
CA ALA A 64 0.65 -3.05 -4.97
C ALA A 64 0.27 -1.56 -5.01
N ASP A 65 -0.22 -1.12 -6.15
CA ASP A 65 -0.61 0.26 -6.39
C ASP A 65 -2.10 0.43 -6.15
N GLU A 66 -2.46 1.10 -5.06
CA GLU A 66 -3.82 1.32 -4.56
C GLU A 66 -4.72 0.07 -4.58
N PRO A 67 -4.28 -1.08 -4.04
CA PRO A 67 -4.93 -2.37 -4.29
C PRO A 67 -6.34 -2.48 -3.71
N VAL A 68 -6.75 -1.57 -2.83
CA VAL A 68 -8.07 -1.63 -2.16
C VAL A 68 -8.90 -0.35 -2.30
N SER A 69 -8.44 0.64 -3.06
CA SER A 69 -9.08 1.97 -3.17
C SER A 69 -10.52 1.94 -3.69
N ALA A 70 -10.87 0.95 -4.50
CA ALA A 70 -12.20 0.81 -5.11
C ALA A 70 -13.13 -0.16 -4.35
N LEU A 71 -12.78 -0.55 -3.12
CA LEU A 71 -13.53 -1.52 -2.32
C LEU A 71 -14.15 -0.85 -1.09
N ASP A 72 -15.27 -1.41 -0.62
CA ASP A 72 -15.88 -1.01 0.65
C ASP A 72 -15.01 -1.45 1.84
N VAL A 73 -15.10 -0.75 2.95
CA VAL A 73 -14.24 -0.90 4.13
C VAL A 73 -14.17 -2.35 4.63
N SER A 74 -15.31 -3.06 4.66
CA SER A 74 -15.36 -4.45 5.12
C SER A 74 -14.61 -5.41 4.19
N VAL A 75 -14.70 -5.18 2.88
CA VAL A 75 -13.99 -5.97 1.86
C VAL A 75 -12.52 -5.59 1.81
N GLN A 76 -12.17 -4.30 2.00
CA GLN A 76 -10.79 -3.85 2.13
C GLN A 76 -10.04 -4.65 3.20
N ALA A 77 -10.58 -4.73 4.43
CA ALA A 77 -9.94 -5.45 5.53
C ALA A 77 -9.66 -6.92 5.19
N GLN A 78 -10.63 -7.59 4.54
CA GLN A 78 -10.46 -8.98 4.11
C GLN A 78 -9.35 -9.14 3.05
N VAL A 79 -9.27 -8.22 2.10
CA VAL A 79 -8.24 -8.28 1.04
C VAL A 79 -6.86 -7.96 1.62
N LEU A 80 -6.74 -7.00 2.54
CA LEU A 80 -5.48 -6.66 3.18
C LEU A 80 -4.93 -7.81 4.02
N ASN A 81 -5.77 -8.44 4.85
CA ASN A 81 -5.37 -9.62 5.63
C ASN A 81 -4.90 -10.75 4.71
N PHE A 82 -5.66 -11.01 3.65
CA PHE A 82 -5.28 -11.98 2.63
C PHE A 82 -3.94 -11.65 1.96
N MET A 83 -3.67 -10.38 1.64
CA MET A 83 -2.39 -9.96 1.07
C MET A 83 -1.22 -10.17 2.05
N GLN A 84 -1.44 -9.96 3.35
CA GLN A 84 -0.45 -10.25 4.39
C GLN A 84 -0.17 -11.76 4.50
N GLU A 85 -1.20 -12.61 4.46
CA GLU A 85 -1.04 -14.07 4.45
C GLU A 85 -0.19 -14.51 3.26
N ILE A 86 -0.49 -14.05 2.05
CA ILE A 86 0.31 -14.35 0.85
C ILE A 86 1.74 -13.84 0.97
N GLN A 87 1.95 -12.65 1.54
CA GLN A 87 3.28 -12.09 1.76
C GLN A 87 4.13 -12.99 2.67
N GLN A 88 3.54 -13.47 3.77
CA GLN A 88 4.20 -14.35 4.72
C GLN A 88 4.46 -15.74 4.14
N ASP A 89 3.45 -16.36 3.51
CA ASP A 89 3.54 -17.70 2.95
C ASP A 89 4.58 -17.83 1.84
N MET A 90 4.81 -16.76 1.09
CA MET A 90 5.74 -16.74 -0.05
C MET A 90 7.04 -15.99 0.23
N ASP A 91 7.26 -15.47 1.44
CA ASP A 91 8.41 -14.62 1.80
C ASP A 91 8.61 -13.46 0.80
N LEU A 92 7.52 -12.74 0.50
CA LEU A 92 7.49 -11.69 -0.50
C LEU A 92 7.89 -10.33 0.09
N THR A 93 8.71 -9.60 -0.66
CA THR A 93 8.81 -8.14 -0.47
C THR A 93 7.63 -7.46 -1.18
N MET A 94 6.96 -6.54 -0.48
CA MET A 94 5.83 -5.80 -1.06
C MET A 94 6.08 -4.29 -0.99
N LEU A 95 6.05 -3.62 -2.14
CA LEU A 95 5.96 -2.17 -2.21
C LEU A 95 4.48 -1.79 -2.31
N PHE A 96 3.96 -1.19 -1.23
CA PHE A 96 2.55 -0.85 -1.10
C PHE A 96 2.34 0.65 -1.29
N ILE A 97 1.56 1.06 -2.30
CA ILE A 97 1.23 2.45 -2.57
C ILE A 97 -0.24 2.67 -2.20
N ALA A 98 -0.50 3.64 -1.33
CA ALA A 98 -1.86 3.99 -0.91
C ALA A 98 -1.93 5.46 -0.48
N HIS A 99 -3.14 6.02 -0.55
CA HIS A 99 -3.45 7.34 -0.01
C HIS A 99 -4.08 7.28 1.39
N ASP A 100 -4.53 6.10 1.84
CA ASP A 100 -5.09 5.90 3.18
C ASP A 100 -3.99 5.46 4.16
N LEU A 101 -3.64 6.36 5.07
CA LEU A 101 -2.62 6.10 6.10
C LEU A 101 -3.03 5.03 7.11
N GLY A 102 -4.35 4.81 7.34
CA GLY A 102 -4.82 3.73 8.20
C GLY A 102 -4.47 2.36 7.62
N VAL A 103 -4.62 2.21 6.31
CA VAL A 103 -4.21 1.01 5.57
C VAL A 103 -2.69 0.83 5.62
N VAL A 104 -1.92 1.90 5.35
CA VAL A 104 -0.45 1.87 5.39
C VAL A 104 0.06 1.46 6.77
N ARG A 105 -0.52 1.99 7.85
CA ARG A 105 -0.16 1.64 9.23
C ARG A 105 -0.31 0.14 9.52
N HIS A 106 -1.32 -0.49 8.93
CA HIS A 106 -1.60 -1.91 9.12
C HIS A 106 -0.67 -2.82 8.29
N MET A 107 -0.30 -2.36 7.09
CA MET A 107 0.41 -3.18 6.10
C MET A 107 1.93 -3.06 6.13
N CYS A 108 2.46 -1.89 6.51
CA CYS A 108 3.85 -1.55 6.26
C CYS A 108 4.67 -1.44 7.54
N GLN A 109 5.90 -1.99 7.53
CA GLN A 109 6.89 -1.80 8.59
C GLN A 109 7.72 -0.53 8.38
N HIS A 110 7.92 -0.14 7.11
CA HIS A 110 8.68 1.06 6.72
C HIS A 110 7.84 1.90 5.77
N ILE A 111 7.85 3.21 5.94
CA ILE A 111 6.94 4.14 5.25
C ILE A 111 7.74 5.29 4.66
N GLY A 112 7.45 5.63 3.42
CA GLY A 112 7.90 6.86 2.78
C GLY A 112 6.72 7.75 2.44
N ILE A 113 6.73 8.98 2.90
CA ILE A 113 5.73 10.00 2.57
C ILE A 113 6.23 10.82 1.39
N MET A 114 5.40 10.92 0.35
CA MET A 114 5.72 11.67 -0.85
C MET A 114 4.87 12.93 -0.98
N TYR A 115 5.50 14.00 -1.47
CA TYR A 115 4.84 15.24 -1.88
C TYR A 115 5.40 15.71 -3.22
N HIS A 116 4.53 15.95 -4.21
CA HIS A 116 4.90 16.40 -5.56
C HIS A 116 6.10 15.64 -6.17
N GLY A 117 6.07 14.29 -6.07
CA GLY A 117 7.09 13.43 -6.67
C GLY A 117 8.39 13.29 -5.89
N ARG A 118 8.50 13.89 -4.70
CA ARG A 118 9.66 13.76 -3.81
C ARG A 118 9.30 13.16 -2.47
N LEU A 119 10.19 12.37 -1.89
CA LEU A 119 10.09 11.94 -0.51
C LEU A 119 10.30 13.13 0.42
N VAL A 120 9.39 13.33 1.36
CA VAL A 120 9.47 14.37 2.38
C VAL A 120 9.80 13.81 3.75
N GLU A 121 9.45 12.54 4.00
CA GLU A 121 9.81 11.85 5.23
C GLU A 121 9.82 10.34 4.96
N GLU A 122 10.79 9.61 5.51
CA GLU A 122 10.84 8.16 5.51
C GLU A 122 11.29 7.62 6.86
N GLY A 123 10.72 6.50 7.30
CA GLY A 123 11.05 5.90 8.58
C GLY A 123 10.26 4.63 8.84
N THR A 124 10.45 4.04 10.02
CA THR A 124 9.60 2.95 10.49
C THR A 124 8.16 3.44 10.68
N ALA A 125 7.19 2.54 10.62
CA ALA A 125 5.79 2.89 10.88
C ALA A 125 5.63 3.57 12.27
N GLU A 126 6.38 3.11 13.27
CA GLU A 126 6.35 3.69 14.62
C GLU A 126 6.86 5.14 14.62
N GLU A 127 7.97 5.42 13.94
CA GLU A 127 8.52 6.78 13.84
C GLU A 127 7.56 7.72 13.12
N ILE A 128 7.04 7.30 11.99
CA ILE A 128 6.13 8.12 11.17
C ILE A 128 4.82 8.43 11.91
N PHE A 129 4.21 7.45 12.59
CA PHE A 129 2.91 7.66 13.24
C PHE A 129 3.01 8.29 14.63
N ASN A 130 4.07 8.01 15.40
CA ASN A 130 4.19 8.47 16.78
C ASN A 130 5.09 9.70 16.92
N ASN A 131 6.00 9.93 15.98
CA ASN A 131 6.95 11.06 16.02
C ASN A 131 7.20 11.67 14.64
N PRO A 132 6.14 12.06 13.87
CA PRO A 132 6.30 12.71 12.57
C PRO A 132 7.06 14.03 12.71
N GLN A 133 8.01 14.26 11.82
CA GLN A 133 8.85 15.47 11.87
C GLN A 133 8.46 16.48 10.78
N HIS A 134 8.18 15.99 9.56
CA HIS A 134 7.81 16.89 8.47
C HIS A 134 6.39 17.44 8.67
N ILE A 135 6.21 18.74 8.48
CA ILE A 135 4.92 19.42 8.69
C ILE A 135 3.77 18.81 7.87
N TYR A 136 4.07 18.35 6.66
CA TYR A 136 3.09 17.66 5.79
C TYR A 136 2.68 16.31 6.37
N THR A 137 3.62 15.52 6.89
CA THR A 137 3.34 14.24 7.56
C THR A 137 2.46 14.44 8.79
N LYS A 138 2.78 15.44 9.63
CA LYS A 138 1.96 15.80 10.80
C LYS A 138 0.51 16.08 10.39
N ARG A 139 0.33 16.87 9.32
CA ARG A 139 -1.00 17.19 8.79
C ARG A 139 -1.75 15.95 8.29
N LEU A 140 -1.07 15.04 7.57
CA LEU A 140 -1.70 13.82 7.09
C LEU A 140 -2.15 12.91 8.24
N ILE A 141 -1.30 12.73 9.26
CA ILE A 141 -1.62 11.90 10.43
C ILE A 141 -2.75 12.53 11.26
N ALA A 142 -2.74 13.84 11.45
CA ALA A 142 -3.80 14.54 12.14
C ALA A 142 -5.17 14.42 11.44
N ALA A 143 -5.19 14.17 10.14
CA ALA A 143 -6.43 13.96 9.39
C ALA A 143 -7.05 12.55 9.60
N ILE A 144 -6.30 11.57 10.12
CA ILE A 144 -6.81 10.23 10.40
C ILE A 144 -7.93 10.31 11.44
N PRO A 145 -9.14 9.76 11.18
CA PRO A 145 -10.21 9.74 12.17
C PRO A 145 -9.81 8.95 13.41
N ASP A 146 -10.00 9.54 14.59
CA ASP A 146 -9.87 8.81 15.85
C ASP A 146 -11.21 8.17 16.23
N THR A 147 -11.17 6.93 16.63
CA THR A 147 -12.37 6.18 17.09
C THR A 147 -12.70 6.41 18.55
N ASN A 148 -11.82 7.12 19.29
CA ASN A 148 -12.03 7.37 20.71
C ASN A 148 -12.85 8.65 20.93
N VAL A 149 -14.12 8.47 21.27
CA VAL A 149 -15.10 9.55 21.49
C VAL A 149 -14.68 10.51 22.60
N GLU A 150 -13.97 10.04 23.64
CA GLU A 150 -13.54 10.86 24.79
C GLU A 150 -12.44 11.87 24.41
N LYS A 151 -11.70 11.63 23.31
CA LYS A 151 -10.61 12.49 22.83
C LYS A 151 -11.01 13.41 21.69
N VAL A 152 -12.27 13.40 21.25
CA VAL A 152 -12.71 14.14 20.06
C VAL A 152 -12.42 15.63 20.17
N GLU A 153 -12.72 16.27 21.31
CA GLU A 153 -12.50 17.72 21.49
C GLU A 153 -11.01 18.10 21.51
N SER A 154 -10.18 17.32 22.21
CA SER A 154 -8.73 17.56 22.26
C SER A 154 -8.10 17.34 20.89
N ASN A 155 -8.54 16.33 20.17
CA ASN A 155 -8.06 16.02 18.82
C ASN A 155 -8.51 17.07 17.79
N LEU A 156 -9.69 17.65 17.93
CA LEU A 156 -10.14 18.76 17.07
C LEU A 156 -9.26 20.01 17.24
N LYS A 157 -8.93 20.36 18.48
CA LYS A 157 -8.01 21.50 18.77
C LYS A 157 -6.62 21.24 18.21
N LEU A 158 -6.08 20.04 18.42
CA LEU A 158 -4.77 19.65 17.89
C LEU A 158 -4.75 19.68 16.34
N ARG A 159 -5.79 19.16 15.70
CA ARG A 159 -5.94 19.24 14.24
C ARG A 159 -5.96 20.66 13.71
N GLN A 160 -6.65 21.55 14.42
CA GLN A 160 -6.71 22.95 14.05
C GLN A 160 -5.35 23.63 14.18
N GLN A 161 -4.63 23.38 15.27
CA GLN A 161 -3.27 23.91 15.48
C GLN A 161 -2.30 23.42 14.41
N ILE A 162 -2.31 22.10 14.11
CA ILE A 162 -1.46 21.53 13.04
C ILE A 162 -1.80 22.12 11.68
N LYS A 163 -3.09 22.36 11.41
CA LYS A 163 -3.51 22.99 10.16
C LYS A 163 -3.02 24.43 10.05
N GLU A 164 -3.15 25.21 11.11
CA GLU A 164 -2.66 26.60 11.17
C GLU A 164 -1.14 26.67 11.01
N GLU A 165 -0.40 25.80 11.72
CA GLU A 165 1.06 25.66 11.57
C GLU A 165 1.45 25.30 10.13
N TYR A 166 0.74 24.34 9.52
CA TYR A 166 0.96 23.97 8.13
C TYR A 166 0.71 25.13 7.18
N ASP A 167 -0.41 25.81 7.31
CA ASP A 167 -0.79 26.92 6.41
C ASP A 167 0.19 28.12 6.53
N GLN A 168 0.82 28.32 7.69
CA GLN A 168 1.79 29.38 7.92
C GLN A 168 3.21 29.04 7.48
N HIS A 169 3.66 27.81 7.72
CA HIS A 169 5.09 27.44 7.61
C HIS A 169 5.41 26.44 6.50
N PHE A 170 4.41 25.89 5.80
CA PHE A 170 4.67 24.86 4.78
C PHE A 170 5.59 25.35 3.65
N ALA A 171 5.50 26.63 3.28
CA ALA A 171 6.35 27.21 2.24
C ALA A 171 7.86 27.16 2.61
N GLU A 172 8.20 27.16 3.90
CA GLU A 172 9.58 27.06 4.38
C GLU A 172 10.22 25.70 4.13
N TYR A 173 9.39 24.65 3.89
CA TYR A 173 9.82 23.28 3.58
C TYR A 173 10.03 23.04 2.08
N LEU A 174 9.88 24.07 1.26
CA LEU A 174 10.02 24.00 -0.19
C LEU A 174 11.14 24.89 -0.67
N ASP A 175 11.84 24.45 -1.73
CA ASP A 175 12.82 25.26 -2.44
C ASP A 175 12.15 26.33 -3.35
N ASP A 176 12.93 27.18 -3.99
CA ASP A 176 12.44 28.24 -4.89
C ASP A 176 11.64 27.71 -6.08
N GLU A 177 11.76 26.42 -6.39
CA GLU A 177 10.98 25.73 -7.45
C GLU A 177 9.73 25.04 -6.89
N GLY A 178 9.43 25.21 -5.60
CA GLY A 178 8.28 24.59 -4.92
C GLY A 178 8.45 23.09 -4.65
N ARG A 179 9.68 22.60 -4.61
CA ARG A 179 10.00 21.19 -4.36
C ARG A 179 10.52 21.00 -2.94
N ALA A 180 10.20 19.87 -2.32
CA ALA A 180 10.75 19.52 -1.01
C ALA A 180 12.28 19.43 -1.03
N PHE A 181 12.93 19.84 0.06
CA PHE A 181 14.37 19.71 0.25
C PHE A 181 14.83 18.25 0.23
N PRO A 182 16.13 17.98 0.02
CA PRO A 182 16.69 16.63 0.17
C PRO A 182 16.47 16.09 1.59
N LEU A 183 16.26 14.78 1.70
CA LEU A 183 16.15 14.10 2.99
C LEU A 183 17.44 14.24 3.81
N GLN A 184 17.30 14.57 5.09
CA GLN A 184 18.36 14.61 6.09
C GLN A 184 18.10 13.51 7.11
N ALA A 185 19.12 12.70 7.45
CA ALA A 185 19.00 11.67 8.47
C ALA A 185 18.91 12.29 9.85
N ILE A 186 17.90 11.91 10.63
CA ILE A 186 17.72 12.25 12.03
C ILE A 186 17.97 11.05 12.95
N SER A 187 17.82 9.84 12.42
CA SER A 187 18.26 8.58 13.03
C SER A 187 18.74 7.62 11.95
N ASP A 188 19.12 6.40 12.32
CA ASP A 188 19.54 5.35 11.38
C ASP A 188 18.41 4.95 10.40
N THR A 189 17.16 5.06 10.82
CA THR A 189 15.98 4.63 10.07
C THR A 189 15.09 5.80 9.65
N HIS A 190 15.22 6.98 10.26
CA HIS A 190 14.33 8.12 10.05
C HIS A 190 15.03 9.26 9.31
N LYS A 191 14.49 9.64 8.16
CA LYS A 191 14.99 10.76 7.34
C LYS A 191 13.86 11.72 7.00
N VAL A 192 14.16 13.00 6.97
CA VAL A 192 13.17 14.08 6.81
C VAL A 192 13.72 15.19 5.92
N ALA A 193 12.88 15.73 5.07
CA ALA A 193 13.17 16.94 4.30
C ALA A 193 12.87 18.15 5.18
N LEU A 194 13.90 18.71 5.82
CA LEU A 194 13.79 19.86 6.68
C LEU A 194 14.28 21.15 5.97
N PRO A 195 13.73 22.32 6.34
CA PRO A 195 14.26 23.59 5.90
C PRO A 195 15.76 23.72 6.19
N VAL A 196 16.51 24.23 5.24
CA VAL A 196 17.92 24.55 5.46
C VAL A 196 17.96 25.74 6.41
N LYS A 197 18.41 25.52 7.66
CA LYS A 197 18.69 26.64 8.58
C LYS A 197 19.84 27.44 8.01
N GLY A 198 19.55 28.65 7.51
CA GLY A 198 20.52 29.61 7.08
C GLY A 198 21.44 30.09 8.23
#